data_b98c1ede32bb47eadc59c02b0f726925
#
_entry.id   b98c1ede32bb47eadc59c02b0f726925
#
_cell.length_a   1.000
_cell.length_b   1.000
_cell.length_c   1.000
_cell.angle_alpha   90.00
_cell.angle_beta   90.00
_cell.angle_gamma   90.00
#
_symmetry.space_group_name_H-M   'P 1'
#
loop_
_entity.id
_entity.type
_entity.pdbx_description
1 polymer ?
#
loop_
_entity_poly.entity_id
_entity_poly.type
_entity_poly.pdbx_seq_one_letter_code
_entity_poly.pdbx_strand_id
1 'polypeptide(L)'
;MKKSVLICCTLFLMASCFAQDESIKPESKVSNNSATVNANGKVGAFDLKRGIVKLNSGHEMPILGIGTFQLSNSQAENSVYWALKAGMRLIDTARIYGNEEGVGHGIKRAIREGICKREDIFVTTKMWTSDFSNGDAAIDASLRRLDLDYIDLMILHHSQPRNDVDAYKAMERAVKAGKLRSIGLSNYYEPSDFDRLVHATSIDPSVLQNETHPYHQSGKMKELIAKYGTVMESWFPLGGRGNTQTLFNDPVISEIAKAHGKTSAQIILRWHIQAGNVTIPGSSNEKHIIENASIWDFSLSDDEMKRLTAINKDRRNANY
;
A
#
# COMPACT_ATOMS: atom_id res chain seq x y z
N MET A 1 -85.06 -30.98 19.44
CA MET A 1 -85.24 -29.56 19.71
C MET A 1 -84.23 -28.80 18.87
N LYS A 2 -84.70 -28.20 17.78
CA LYS A 2 -84.72 -26.74 17.50
C LYS A 2 -83.28 -26.11 17.61
N LYS A 3 -82.65 -25.42 16.66
CA LYS A 3 -83.04 -24.62 15.48
C LYS A 3 -81.80 -24.32 14.70
N SER A 4 -81.78 -24.42 13.39
CA SER A 4 -81.88 -23.34 12.36
C SER A 4 -80.58 -22.61 12.15
N VAL A 5 -79.93 -22.81 11.01
CA VAL A 5 -80.01 -22.07 9.73
C VAL A 5 -79.23 -20.75 9.78
N LEU A 6 -78.22 -20.60 8.97
CA LEU A 6 -78.19 -19.64 7.86
C LEU A 6 -77.05 -19.90 6.89
N ILE A 7 -77.42 -19.93 5.63
CA ILE A 7 -76.62 -20.03 4.41
C ILE A 7 -76.10 -18.64 4.08
N CYS A 8 -74.85 -18.50 3.63
CA CYS A 8 -74.54 -17.48 2.64
C CYS A 8 -73.43 -17.95 1.72
N CYS A 9 -73.77 -18.11 0.48
CA CYS A 9 -72.87 -18.31 -0.68
C CYS A 9 -72.14 -17.03 -0.99
N THR A 10 -70.83 -17.10 -1.36
CA THR A 10 -70.31 -16.24 -2.41
C THR A 10 -69.06 -16.87 -3.05
N LEU A 11 -69.26 -17.13 -4.29
CA LEU A 11 -68.39 -17.16 -5.49
C LEU A 11 -66.91 -17.42 -5.39
N PHE A 12 -66.55 -18.45 -6.12
CA PHE A 12 -65.23 -18.75 -6.72
C PHE A 12 -64.75 -17.64 -7.64
N LEU A 13 -63.51 -17.24 -7.46
CA LEU A 13 -62.64 -16.73 -8.55
C LEU A 13 -61.31 -17.40 -8.44
N MET A 14 -61.04 -18.30 -9.40
CA MET A 14 -59.72 -18.84 -9.66
C MET A 14 -58.83 -17.73 -10.24
N ALA A 15 -57.73 -17.43 -9.57
CA ALA A 15 -56.60 -16.72 -10.16
C ALA A 15 -55.41 -17.66 -10.12
N SER A 16 -55.01 -18.13 -11.29
CA SER A 16 -53.80 -18.88 -11.57
C SER A 16 -52.58 -18.01 -11.23
N CYS A 17 -51.87 -18.39 -10.19
CA CYS A 17 -50.55 -17.77 -9.84
C CYS A 17 -49.47 -18.47 -10.68
N PHE A 18 -48.99 -17.78 -11.70
CA PHE A 18 -47.73 -18.10 -12.34
C PHE A 18 -46.60 -17.86 -11.34
N ALA A 19 -45.90 -18.91 -10.98
CA ALA A 19 -44.62 -18.80 -10.27
C ALA A 19 -43.61 -18.12 -11.21
N GLN A 20 -43.27 -16.87 -10.91
CA GLN A 20 -42.10 -16.21 -11.47
C GLN A 20 -40.89 -16.70 -10.70
N ASP A 21 -39.99 -17.36 -11.44
CA ASP A 21 -38.65 -17.72 -11.04
C ASP A 21 -37.87 -16.42 -10.83
N GLU A 22 -37.75 -15.97 -9.59
CA GLU A 22 -36.85 -14.86 -9.22
C GLU A 22 -35.42 -15.39 -9.23
N SER A 23 -34.76 -15.25 -10.39
CA SER A 23 -33.33 -15.35 -10.51
C SER A 23 -32.66 -14.45 -9.46
N ILE A 24 -31.98 -15.07 -8.50
CA ILE A 24 -31.15 -14.44 -7.49
C ILE A 24 -30.11 -13.57 -8.21
N LYS A 25 -30.33 -12.26 -8.26
CA LYS A 25 -29.30 -11.29 -8.61
C LYS A 25 -28.25 -11.33 -7.51
N PRO A 26 -26.95 -11.39 -7.84
CA PRO A 26 -25.92 -11.27 -6.82
C PRO A 26 -26.06 -9.89 -6.15
N GLU A 27 -26.23 -9.90 -4.83
CA GLU A 27 -26.21 -8.67 -4.02
C GLU A 27 -24.93 -7.91 -4.34
N SER A 28 -25.08 -6.70 -4.86
CA SER A 28 -23.97 -5.75 -4.99
C SER A 28 -23.39 -5.55 -3.59
N LYS A 29 -22.07 -5.79 -3.43
CA LYS A 29 -21.34 -5.46 -2.22
C LYS A 29 -21.68 -4.02 -1.82
N VAL A 30 -22.46 -3.86 -0.77
CA VAL A 30 -22.63 -2.57 -0.13
C VAL A 30 -21.27 -2.24 0.45
N SER A 31 -20.56 -1.34 -0.19
CA SER A 31 -19.35 -0.72 0.33
C SER A 31 -19.72 -0.05 1.66
N ASN A 32 -19.45 -0.72 2.78
CA ASN A 32 -19.55 -0.14 4.11
C ASN A 32 -18.36 0.81 4.37
N ASN A 33 -17.98 1.58 3.38
CA ASN A 33 -17.09 2.72 3.52
C ASN A 33 -17.95 3.99 3.60
N SER A 34 -18.58 4.22 4.75
CA SER A 34 -18.92 5.58 5.16
C SER A 34 -17.62 6.30 5.56
N ALA A 35 -16.71 6.48 4.60
CA ALA A 35 -15.68 7.47 4.71
C ALA A 35 -16.39 8.82 4.70
N THR A 36 -16.66 9.36 5.89
CA THR A 36 -17.05 10.75 6.07
C THR A 36 -15.97 11.61 5.42
N VAL A 37 -16.27 12.09 4.21
CA VAL A 37 -15.42 13.00 3.46
C VAL A 37 -15.43 14.33 4.21
N ASN A 38 -14.46 14.51 5.10
CA ASN A 38 -14.14 15.84 5.60
C ASN A 38 -13.41 16.61 4.50
N ALA A 39 -13.67 17.91 4.41
CA ALA A 39 -13.31 18.83 3.32
C ALA A 39 -11.82 18.90 2.90
N ASN A 40 -10.91 18.07 3.47
CA ASN A 40 -9.47 18.05 3.21
C ASN A 40 -8.88 16.67 2.87
N GLY A 41 -9.67 15.66 2.50
CA GLY A 41 -9.06 14.35 2.26
C GLY A 41 -9.91 13.39 1.44
N LYS A 42 -9.92 13.55 0.12
CA LYS A 42 -10.38 12.50 -0.79
C LYS A 42 -9.45 11.29 -0.63
N VAL A 43 -10.01 10.08 -0.46
CA VAL A 43 -9.24 8.83 -0.45
C VAL A 43 -8.32 8.75 -1.67
N GLY A 44 -7.05 8.41 -1.47
CA GLY A 44 -6.03 8.36 -2.52
C GLY A 44 -5.48 9.72 -2.96
N ALA A 45 -5.95 10.84 -2.40
CA ALA A 45 -5.39 12.16 -2.70
C ALA A 45 -4.11 12.40 -1.89
N PHE A 46 -3.05 12.80 -2.57
CA PHE A 46 -1.76 13.14 -1.98
C PHE A 46 -1.77 14.58 -1.47
N ASP A 47 -1.52 14.76 -0.19
CA ASP A 47 -1.24 16.06 0.42
C ASP A 47 0.27 16.29 0.45
N LEU A 48 0.81 16.91 -0.61
CA LEU A 48 2.25 17.17 -0.75
C LEU A 48 2.77 18.16 0.31
N LYS A 49 1.91 18.99 0.88
CA LYS A 49 2.29 19.94 1.92
C LYS A 49 2.51 19.24 3.27
N ARG A 50 1.64 18.28 3.59
CA ARG A 50 1.76 17.44 4.81
C ARG A 50 2.66 16.22 4.59
N GLY A 51 2.96 15.85 3.34
CA GLY A 51 3.73 14.66 3.01
C GLY A 51 2.99 13.34 3.27
N ILE A 52 1.66 13.32 3.08
CA ILE A 52 0.82 12.15 3.38
C ILE A 52 -0.18 11.86 2.27
N VAL A 53 -0.71 10.62 2.31
CA VAL A 53 -1.90 10.21 1.55
C VAL A 53 -2.90 9.56 2.50
N LYS A 54 -4.20 9.80 2.29
CA LYS A 54 -5.26 9.13 3.05
C LYS A 54 -5.64 7.82 2.36
N LEU A 55 -5.45 6.71 3.08
CA LEU A 55 -5.79 5.37 2.61
C LEU A 55 -7.31 5.12 2.68
N ASN A 56 -7.80 4.13 1.92
CA ASN A 56 -9.18 3.66 1.97
C ASN A 56 -9.56 3.03 3.34
N SER A 57 -8.58 2.57 4.12
CA SER A 57 -8.74 2.14 5.51
C SER A 57 -9.06 3.29 6.49
N GLY A 58 -8.96 4.55 6.03
CA GLY A 58 -9.14 5.74 6.86
C GLY A 58 -7.88 6.24 7.57
N HIS A 59 -6.77 5.50 7.52
CA HIS A 59 -5.49 5.91 8.09
C HIS A 59 -4.71 6.81 7.13
N GLU A 60 -3.86 7.67 7.67
CA GLU A 60 -2.93 8.51 6.91
C GLU A 60 -1.57 7.80 6.79
N MET A 61 -1.03 7.73 5.58
CA MET A 61 0.26 7.12 5.28
C MET A 61 1.24 8.19 4.79
N PRO A 62 2.46 8.30 5.35
CA PRO A 62 3.50 9.17 4.80
C PRO A 62 3.89 8.72 3.38
N ILE A 63 4.14 9.67 2.48
CA ILE A 63 4.39 9.37 1.06
C ILE A 63 5.87 9.19 0.71
N LEU A 64 6.75 9.40 1.69
CA LEU A 64 8.19 9.15 1.60
C LEU A 64 8.64 8.36 2.83
N GLY A 65 9.33 7.26 2.62
CA GLY A 65 9.85 6.41 3.67
C GLY A 65 11.20 5.80 3.35
N ILE A 66 11.58 4.79 4.15
CA ILE A 66 12.78 4.00 3.94
C ILE A 66 12.44 2.53 3.75
N GLY A 67 13.01 1.89 2.71
CA GLY A 67 13.00 0.45 2.51
C GLY A 67 14.22 -0.22 3.13
N THR A 68 14.02 -1.41 3.71
CA THR A 68 15.09 -2.16 4.40
C THR A 68 15.52 -3.43 3.66
N PHE A 69 15.07 -3.63 2.42
CA PHE A 69 15.47 -4.79 1.62
C PHE A 69 16.99 -4.91 1.49
N GLN A 70 17.53 -6.12 1.68
CA GLN A 70 18.97 -6.44 1.64
C GLN A 70 19.84 -5.79 2.73
N LEU A 71 19.26 -5.21 3.76
CA LEU A 71 19.99 -4.78 4.95
C LEU A 71 20.08 -5.91 5.97
N SER A 72 21.21 -6.06 6.64
CA SER A 72 21.33 -6.88 7.85
C SER A 72 20.54 -6.26 9.00
N ASN A 73 20.31 -7.00 10.10
CA ASN A 73 19.64 -6.45 11.30
C ASN A 73 20.30 -5.15 11.79
N SER A 74 21.62 -5.14 11.93
CA SER A 74 22.37 -3.95 12.37
C SER A 74 22.26 -2.78 11.39
N GLN A 75 22.31 -3.05 10.08
CA GLN A 75 22.13 -2.01 9.06
C GLN A 75 20.69 -1.48 9.10
N ALA A 76 19.68 -2.34 9.24
CA ALA A 76 18.29 -1.94 9.32
C ALA A 76 18.03 -1.06 10.56
N GLU A 77 18.56 -1.44 11.74
CA GLU A 77 18.49 -0.63 12.97
C GLU A 77 19.02 0.79 12.73
N ASN A 78 20.24 0.91 12.22
CA ASN A 78 20.84 2.21 12.00
C ASN A 78 20.11 3.02 10.92
N SER A 79 19.74 2.38 9.81
CA SER A 79 19.06 3.06 8.69
C SER A 79 17.69 3.59 9.10
N VAL A 80 16.92 2.80 9.85
CA VAL A 80 15.62 3.22 10.41
C VAL A 80 15.80 4.38 11.39
N TYR A 81 16.78 4.29 12.28
CA TYR A 81 17.09 5.37 13.22
C TYR A 81 17.45 6.67 12.49
N TRP A 82 18.34 6.63 11.49
CA TRP A 82 18.73 7.81 10.70
C TRP A 82 17.55 8.37 9.89
N ALA A 83 16.71 7.50 9.31
CA ALA A 83 15.52 7.93 8.58
C ALA A 83 14.53 8.68 9.50
N LEU A 84 14.26 8.15 10.68
CA LEU A 84 13.40 8.80 11.68
C LEU A 84 14.00 10.13 12.16
N LYS A 85 15.32 10.18 12.38
CA LYS A 85 16.04 11.39 12.73
C LYS A 85 16.03 12.44 11.61
N ALA A 86 16.05 12.02 10.35
CA ALA A 86 15.92 12.89 9.18
C ALA A 86 14.47 13.33 8.90
N GLY A 87 13.49 12.92 9.72
CA GLY A 87 12.10 13.32 9.59
C GLY A 87 11.20 12.37 8.80
N MET A 88 11.73 11.28 8.23
CA MET A 88 10.88 10.25 7.63
C MET A 88 10.01 9.59 8.71
N ARG A 89 8.81 9.11 8.31
CA ARG A 89 7.87 8.45 9.22
C ARG A 89 7.28 7.16 8.66
N LEU A 90 7.67 6.74 7.45
CA LEU A 90 7.31 5.47 6.83
C LEU A 90 8.53 4.55 6.81
N ILE A 91 8.35 3.31 7.29
CA ILE A 91 9.38 2.27 7.32
C ILE A 91 8.81 1.02 6.65
N ASP A 92 9.49 0.52 5.64
CA ASP A 92 9.13 -0.70 4.92
C ASP A 92 10.14 -1.82 5.18
N THR A 93 9.63 -2.95 5.62
CA THR A 93 10.39 -4.20 5.77
C THR A 93 9.58 -5.39 5.25
N ALA A 94 10.06 -6.60 5.47
CA ALA A 94 9.35 -7.84 5.19
C ALA A 94 9.89 -9.01 6.01
N ARG A 95 9.04 -9.99 6.26
CA ARG A 95 9.41 -11.25 6.92
C ARG A 95 10.64 -11.90 6.27
N ILE A 96 10.67 -11.98 4.93
CA ILE A 96 11.74 -12.65 4.18
C ILE A 96 13.07 -11.90 4.22
N TYR A 97 13.08 -10.60 4.58
CA TYR A 97 14.33 -9.84 4.69
C TYR A 97 15.17 -10.27 5.90
N GLY A 98 14.54 -10.92 6.89
CA GLY A 98 15.22 -11.39 8.10
C GLY A 98 15.73 -10.26 9.01
N ASN A 99 15.17 -9.06 8.89
CA ASN A 99 15.65 -7.86 9.59
C ASN A 99 14.55 -7.11 10.35
N GLU A 100 13.38 -7.71 10.56
CA GLU A 100 12.28 -7.11 11.32
C GLU A 100 12.69 -6.75 12.76
N GLU A 101 13.57 -7.55 13.40
CA GLU A 101 14.12 -7.25 14.74
C GLU A 101 14.97 -5.98 14.73
N GLY A 102 15.86 -5.83 13.73
CA GLY A 102 16.66 -4.61 13.57
C GLY A 102 15.78 -3.38 13.33
N VAL A 103 14.72 -3.51 12.54
CA VAL A 103 13.72 -2.45 12.34
C VAL A 103 13.08 -2.06 13.67
N GLY A 104 12.60 -3.03 14.46
CA GLY A 104 12.04 -2.80 15.80
C GLY A 104 13.01 -2.09 16.74
N HIS A 105 14.28 -2.50 16.74
CA HIS A 105 15.34 -1.86 17.55
C HIS A 105 15.56 -0.39 17.13
N GLY A 106 15.61 -0.10 15.81
CA GLY A 106 15.77 1.27 15.31
C GLY A 106 14.61 2.18 15.70
N ILE A 107 13.37 1.68 15.62
CA ILE A 107 12.16 2.38 16.08
C ILE A 107 12.24 2.68 17.58
N LYS A 108 12.50 1.67 18.39
CA LYS A 108 12.60 1.83 19.86
C LYS A 108 13.70 2.79 20.26
N ARG A 109 14.84 2.76 19.57
CA ARG A 109 15.92 3.71 19.79
C ARG A 109 15.47 5.13 19.54
N ALA A 110 14.81 5.40 18.42
CA ALA A 110 14.31 6.72 18.09
C ALA A 110 13.26 7.23 19.09
N ILE A 111 12.34 6.35 19.53
CA ILE A 111 11.33 6.69 20.55
C ILE A 111 11.99 7.00 21.90
N ARG A 112 12.92 6.15 22.35
CA ARG A 112 13.65 6.36 23.61
C ARG A 112 14.44 7.67 23.63
N GLU A 113 14.99 8.09 22.48
CA GLU A 113 15.70 9.35 22.33
C GLU A 113 14.79 10.57 22.09
N GLY A 114 13.46 10.37 22.11
CA GLY A 114 12.47 11.45 21.97
C GLY A 114 12.35 12.04 20.57
N ILE A 115 12.84 11.35 19.53
CA ILE A 115 12.76 11.82 18.13
C ILE A 115 11.32 11.78 17.61
N CYS A 116 10.54 10.77 18.01
CA CYS A 116 9.15 10.58 17.62
C CYS A 116 8.46 9.63 18.61
N LYS A 117 7.13 9.52 18.50
CA LYS A 117 6.33 8.51 19.21
C LYS A 117 5.93 7.39 18.26
N ARG A 118 5.43 6.26 18.81
CA ARG A 118 4.96 5.13 17.99
C ARG A 118 3.83 5.53 17.04
N GLU A 119 2.92 6.35 17.49
CA GLU A 119 1.79 6.83 16.69
C GLU A 119 2.17 7.73 15.53
N ASP A 120 3.38 8.32 15.54
CA ASP A 120 3.91 9.14 14.45
C ASP A 120 4.49 8.28 13.31
N ILE A 121 4.75 6.99 13.58
CA ILE A 121 5.46 6.09 12.67
C ILE A 121 4.47 5.16 11.96
N PHE A 122 4.60 5.05 10.65
CA PHE A 122 3.88 4.08 9.82
C PHE A 122 4.83 2.93 9.44
N VAL A 123 4.53 1.72 9.92
CA VAL A 123 5.35 0.53 9.69
C VAL A 123 4.65 -0.42 8.73
N THR A 124 5.32 -0.74 7.63
CA THR A 124 4.90 -1.76 6.67
C THR A 124 5.77 -3.01 6.83
N THR A 125 5.14 -4.17 6.89
CA THR A 125 5.82 -5.46 6.67
C THR A 125 5.03 -6.34 5.72
N LYS A 126 5.62 -7.47 5.29
CA LYS A 126 5.06 -8.32 4.24
C LYS A 126 5.04 -9.78 4.67
N MET A 127 3.89 -10.43 4.45
CA MET A 127 3.76 -11.87 4.63
C MET A 127 4.39 -12.58 3.42
N TRP A 128 5.32 -13.50 3.68
CA TRP A 128 5.95 -14.28 2.63
C TRP A 128 5.07 -15.45 2.19
N THR A 129 5.21 -15.89 0.95
CA THR A 129 4.34 -16.91 0.36
C THR A 129 4.32 -18.25 1.08
N SER A 130 5.43 -18.64 1.74
CA SER A 130 5.48 -19.86 2.55
C SER A 130 4.58 -19.81 3.79
N ASP A 131 4.20 -18.63 4.21
CA ASP A 131 3.43 -18.37 5.44
C ASP A 131 1.93 -18.24 5.16
N PHE A 132 1.51 -18.22 3.88
CA PHE A 132 0.13 -17.98 3.47
C PHE A 132 -0.87 -19.01 4.01
N SER A 133 -0.45 -20.27 4.18
CA SER A 133 -1.30 -21.32 4.78
C SER A 133 -1.50 -21.16 6.30
N ASN A 134 -0.74 -20.28 6.95
CA ASN A 134 -0.81 -20.05 8.40
C ASN A 134 -0.73 -18.53 8.72
N GLY A 135 -1.56 -17.73 8.04
CA GLY A 135 -1.48 -16.28 8.06
C GLY A 135 -1.62 -15.66 9.45
N ASP A 136 -2.51 -16.18 10.31
CA ASP A 136 -2.69 -15.65 11.67
C ASP A 136 -1.40 -15.77 12.50
N ALA A 137 -0.74 -16.94 12.46
CA ALA A 137 0.53 -17.15 13.17
C ALA A 137 1.68 -16.32 12.57
N ALA A 138 1.68 -16.11 11.24
CA ALA A 138 2.65 -15.26 10.56
C ALA A 138 2.56 -13.79 11.00
N ILE A 139 1.34 -13.27 11.16
CA ILE A 139 1.08 -11.92 11.67
C ILE A 139 1.62 -11.78 13.09
N ASP A 140 1.29 -12.72 13.97
CA ASP A 140 1.76 -12.71 15.36
C ASP A 140 3.28 -12.83 15.46
N ALA A 141 3.90 -13.60 14.56
CA ALA A 141 5.35 -13.71 14.49
C ALA A 141 6.03 -12.40 14.04
N SER A 142 5.46 -11.68 13.06
CA SER A 142 5.97 -10.36 12.65
C SER A 142 5.82 -9.32 13.76
N LEU A 143 4.69 -9.28 14.45
CA LEU A 143 4.49 -8.41 15.63
C LEU A 143 5.57 -8.65 16.69
N ARG A 144 5.86 -9.94 17.01
CA ARG A 144 6.91 -10.28 17.98
C ARG A 144 8.31 -9.87 17.53
N ARG A 145 8.69 -10.09 16.23
CA ARG A 145 10.02 -9.70 15.74
C ARG A 145 10.20 -8.19 15.67
N LEU A 146 9.17 -7.46 15.24
CA LEU A 146 9.15 -6.00 15.26
C LEU A 146 9.06 -5.43 16.68
N ASP A 147 8.58 -6.26 17.62
CA ASP A 147 8.30 -5.88 19.01
C ASP A 147 7.37 -4.66 19.09
N LEU A 148 6.24 -4.79 18.39
CA LEU A 148 5.20 -3.76 18.27
C LEU A 148 3.83 -4.34 18.66
N ASP A 149 2.96 -3.52 19.23
CA ASP A 149 1.58 -3.88 19.58
C ASP A 149 0.67 -3.99 18.36
N TYR A 150 0.96 -3.21 17.31
CA TYR A 150 0.24 -3.22 16.04
C TYR A 150 1.19 -2.88 14.87
N ILE A 151 0.79 -3.31 13.66
CA ILE A 151 1.43 -2.96 12.39
C ILE A 151 0.50 -2.04 11.61
N ASP A 152 1.03 -0.96 11.02
CA ASP A 152 0.22 0.00 10.28
C ASP A 152 -0.24 -0.54 8.93
N LEU A 153 0.61 -1.31 8.25
CA LEU A 153 0.28 -1.96 6.98
C LEU A 153 0.95 -3.33 6.89
N MET A 154 0.17 -4.36 6.64
CA MET A 154 0.69 -5.66 6.20
C MET A 154 0.25 -5.94 4.77
N ILE A 155 1.19 -6.40 3.93
CA ILE A 155 0.89 -6.73 2.54
C ILE A 155 1.28 -8.19 2.21
N LEU A 156 0.55 -8.83 1.31
CA LEU A 156 1.01 -10.08 0.71
C LEU A 156 2.18 -9.78 -0.21
N HIS A 157 3.30 -10.47 -0.04
CA HIS A 157 4.56 -10.14 -0.72
C HIS A 157 4.55 -10.45 -2.22
N HIS A 158 3.80 -11.46 -2.64
CA HIS A 158 3.63 -11.87 -4.04
C HIS A 158 2.23 -12.42 -4.28
N SER A 159 1.76 -12.32 -5.54
CA SER A 159 0.62 -13.10 -6.00
C SER A 159 0.93 -14.61 -5.91
N GLN A 160 0.04 -15.35 -5.29
CA GLN A 160 0.06 -16.81 -5.25
C GLN A 160 -1.37 -17.32 -5.24
N PRO A 161 -2.01 -17.47 -6.42
CA PRO A 161 -3.45 -17.75 -6.55
C PRO A 161 -3.97 -18.95 -5.74
N ARG A 162 -3.08 -19.86 -5.36
CA ARG A 162 -3.44 -21.06 -4.58
C ARG A 162 -3.84 -20.73 -3.14
N ASN A 163 -3.18 -19.78 -2.47
CA ASN A 163 -3.30 -19.56 -1.03
C ASN A 163 -3.45 -18.08 -0.64
N ASP A 164 -3.31 -17.13 -1.57
CA ASP A 164 -3.27 -15.69 -1.25
C ASP A 164 -4.60 -15.16 -0.71
N VAL A 165 -5.74 -15.71 -1.15
CA VAL A 165 -7.07 -15.34 -0.63
C VAL A 165 -7.20 -15.71 0.85
N ASP A 166 -6.75 -16.90 1.25
CA ASP A 166 -6.83 -17.35 2.66
C ASP A 166 -5.89 -16.52 3.55
N ALA A 167 -4.68 -16.24 3.05
CA ALA A 167 -3.73 -15.35 3.72
C ALA A 167 -4.30 -13.93 3.88
N TYR A 168 -4.94 -13.39 2.83
CA TYR A 168 -5.57 -12.08 2.90
C TYR A 168 -6.74 -12.04 3.90
N LYS A 169 -7.56 -13.10 3.94
CA LYS A 169 -8.62 -13.24 4.95
C LYS A 169 -8.08 -13.33 6.38
N ALA A 170 -6.88 -13.89 6.59
CA ALA A 170 -6.21 -13.81 7.89
C ALA A 170 -5.84 -12.36 8.26
N MET A 171 -5.34 -11.58 7.29
CA MET A 171 -5.08 -10.16 7.51
C MET A 171 -6.37 -9.38 7.78
N GLU A 172 -7.50 -9.68 7.12
CA GLU A 172 -8.81 -9.09 7.43
C GLU A 172 -9.27 -9.36 8.87
N ARG A 173 -9.03 -10.59 9.37
CA ARG A 173 -9.30 -10.92 10.80
C ARG A 173 -8.41 -10.12 11.74
N ALA A 174 -7.14 -9.95 11.39
CA ALA A 174 -6.19 -9.18 12.17
C ALA A 174 -6.51 -7.68 12.20
N VAL A 175 -7.08 -7.12 11.12
CA VAL A 175 -7.63 -5.75 11.13
C VAL A 175 -8.77 -5.63 12.13
N LYS A 176 -9.74 -6.57 12.10
CA LYS A 176 -10.86 -6.58 13.07
C LYS A 176 -10.39 -6.74 14.53
N ALA A 177 -9.28 -7.45 14.73
CA ALA A 177 -8.66 -7.64 16.06
C ALA A 177 -7.75 -6.47 16.49
N GLY A 178 -7.56 -5.43 15.66
CA GLY A 178 -6.70 -4.29 15.96
C GLY A 178 -5.20 -4.55 15.86
N LYS A 179 -4.78 -5.73 15.38
CA LYS A 179 -3.38 -6.07 15.16
C LYS A 179 -2.79 -5.38 13.92
N LEU A 180 -3.61 -5.13 12.90
CA LEU A 180 -3.27 -4.43 11.67
C LEU A 180 -4.19 -3.22 11.49
N ARG A 181 -3.67 -2.10 10.99
CA ARG A 181 -4.45 -0.90 10.65
C ARG A 181 -4.91 -0.89 9.21
N SER A 182 -4.05 -1.35 8.30
CA SER A 182 -4.30 -1.42 6.87
C SER A 182 -3.73 -2.72 6.30
N ILE A 183 -4.27 -3.16 5.17
CA ILE A 183 -3.80 -4.35 4.47
C ILE A 183 -3.67 -4.07 2.97
N GLY A 184 -2.82 -4.82 2.28
CA GLY A 184 -2.54 -4.58 0.87
C GLY A 184 -1.82 -5.73 0.18
N LEU A 185 -1.28 -5.42 -0.99
CA LEU A 185 -0.66 -6.38 -1.89
C LEU A 185 0.70 -5.88 -2.37
N SER A 186 1.56 -6.81 -2.80
CA SER A 186 2.82 -6.50 -3.48
C SER A 186 3.05 -7.49 -4.62
N ASN A 187 3.69 -7.01 -5.69
CA ASN A 187 4.04 -7.81 -6.86
C ASN A 187 2.83 -8.47 -7.56
N TYR A 188 1.71 -7.77 -7.57
CA TYR A 188 0.55 -8.08 -8.40
C TYR A 188 0.63 -7.24 -9.66
N TYR A 189 1.21 -7.79 -10.73
CA TYR A 189 1.42 -7.09 -12.00
C TYR A 189 0.30 -7.35 -13.01
N GLU A 190 -0.36 -8.51 -12.89
CA GLU A 190 -1.47 -8.87 -13.77
C GLU A 190 -2.79 -8.33 -13.20
N PRO A 191 -3.55 -7.53 -13.97
CA PRO A 191 -4.85 -7.03 -13.55
C PRO A 191 -5.81 -8.12 -13.06
N SER A 192 -5.80 -9.28 -13.73
CA SER A 192 -6.64 -10.43 -13.38
C SER A 192 -6.35 -11.00 -11.99
N ASP A 193 -5.07 -10.99 -11.55
CA ASP A 193 -4.70 -11.46 -10.21
C ASP A 193 -5.21 -10.51 -9.12
N PHE A 194 -5.09 -9.20 -9.37
CA PHE A 194 -5.60 -8.19 -8.46
C PHE A 194 -7.13 -8.29 -8.36
N ASP A 195 -7.84 -8.30 -9.49
CA ASP A 195 -9.30 -8.37 -9.52
C ASP A 195 -9.82 -9.66 -8.88
N ARG A 196 -9.18 -10.81 -9.16
CA ARG A 196 -9.52 -12.10 -8.55
C ARG A 196 -9.48 -12.04 -7.02
N LEU A 197 -8.42 -11.46 -6.45
CA LEU A 197 -8.27 -11.37 -5.00
C LEU A 197 -9.31 -10.41 -4.40
N VAL A 198 -9.47 -9.22 -4.97
CA VAL A 198 -10.44 -8.22 -4.49
C VAL A 198 -11.86 -8.76 -4.48
N HIS A 199 -12.27 -9.51 -5.55
CA HIS A 199 -13.61 -10.10 -5.60
C HIS A 199 -13.80 -11.27 -4.61
N ALA A 200 -12.72 -11.89 -4.13
CA ALA A 200 -12.78 -13.01 -3.19
C ALA A 200 -12.67 -12.59 -1.71
N THR A 201 -12.50 -11.30 -1.44
CA THR A 201 -12.22 -10.74 -0.10
C THR A 201 -13.20 -9.62 0.24
N SER A 202 -13.19 -9.12 1.49
CA SER A 202 -14.18 -8.15 1.99
C SER A 202 -13.60 -6.76 2.20
N ILE A 203 -12.29 -6.64 2.40
CA ILE A 203 -11.58 -5.38 2.60
C ILE A 203 -10.73 -5.13 1.36
N ASP A 204 -10.94 -4.02 0.68
CA ASP A 204 -10.14 -3.64 -0.48
C ASP A 204 -8.70 -3.32 -0.05
N PRO A 205 -7.67 -3.71 -0.85
CA PRO A 205 -6.29 -3.36 -0.54
C PRO A 205 -6.11 -1.85 -0.41
N SER A 206 -5.45 -1.41 0.65
CA SER A 206 -5.13 0.01 0.85
C SER A 206 -3.94 0.44 -0.01
N VAL A 207 -3.01 -0.48 -0.24
CA VAL A 207 -1.76 -0.25 -0.97
C VAL A 207 -1.50 -1.41 -1.92
N LEU A 208 -1.04 -1.09 -3.12
CA LEU A 208 -0.35 -2.02 -4.02
C LEU A 208 1.10 -1.58 -4.14
N GLN A 209 2.04 -2.40 -3.65
CA GLN A 209 3.46 -2.13 -3.70
C GLN A 209 4.11 -2.90 -4.87
N ASN A 210 4.44 -2.20 -5.96
CA ASN A 210 5.08 -2.78 -7.14
C ASN A 210 6.37 -2.03 -7.50
N GLU A 211 7.25 -2.67 -8.30
CA GLU A 211 8.38 -1.97 -8.92
C GLU A 211 7.86 -0.79 -9.72
N THR A 212 8.33 0.41 -9.38
CA THR A 212 7.98 1.62 -10.12
C THR A 212 9.15 2.60 -10.07
N HIS A 213 9.54 3.11 -11.23
CA HIS A 213 10.60 4.11 -11.41
C HIS A 213 10.38 4.82 -12.76
N PRO A 214 11.13 5.88 -13.14
CA PRO A 214 10.88 6.61 -14.38
C PRO A 214 10.83 5.77 -15.65
N TYR A 215 11.53 4.62 -15.70
CA TYR A 215 11.49 3.71 -16.86
C TYR A 215 10.40 2.64 -16.78
N HIS A 216 9.69 2.53 -15.64
CA HIS A 216 8.55 1.63 -15.45
C HIS A 216 7.49 2.26 -14.54
N GLN A 217 6.47 2.87 -15.13
CA GLN A 217 5.54 3.76 -14.42
C GLN A 217 4.22 3.11 -14.03
N SER A 218 3.95 1.87 -14.51
CA SER A 218 2.77 1.05 -14.14
C SER A 218 1.41 1.76 -14.34
N GLY A 219 1.27 2.59 -15.40
CA GLY A 219 0.09 3.44 -15.60
C GLY A 219 -1.24 2.68 -15.59
N LYS A 220 -1.35 1.58 -16.36
CA LYS A 220 -2.57 0.75 -16.43
C LYS A 220 -2.96 0.17 -15.07
N MET A 221 -1.98 -0.30 -14.30
CA MET A 221 -2.24 -0.83 -12.97
C MET A 221 -2.69 0.27 -12.00
N LYS A 222 -2.11 1.46 -12.09
CA LYS A 222 -2.55 2.63 -11.28
C LYS A 222 -4.00 3.01 -11.57
N GLU A 223 -4.41 3.00 -12.82
CA GLU A 223 -5.81 3.26 -13.24
C GLU A 223 -6.78 2.19 -12.68
N LEU A 224 -6.36 0.93 -12.68
CA LEU A 224 -7.17 -0.16 -12.13
C LEU A 224 -7.36 0.01 -10.62
N ILE A 225 -6.26 0.11 -9.87
CA ILE A 225 -6.31 0.13 -8.41
C ILE A 225 -6.97 1.38 -7.83
N ALA A 226 -6.94 2.51 -8.58
CA ALA A 226 -7.60 3.74 -8.17
C ALA A 226 -9.13 3.57 -8.01
N LYS A 227 -9.76 2.63 -8.71
CA LYS A 227 -11.19 2.30 -8.60
C LYS A 227 -11.56 1.78 -7.22
N TYR A 228 -10.60 1.20 -6.51
CA TYR A 228 -10.75 0.64 -5.15
C TYR A 228 -10.21 1.57 -4.06
N GLY A 229 -9.75 2.77 -4.43
CA GLY A 229 -9.06 3.67 -3.51
C GLY A 229 -7.70 3.15 -3.04
N THR A 230 -7.13 2.20 -3.76
CA THR A 230 -5.80 1.62 -3.50
C THR A 230 -4.71 2.57 -3.98
N VAL A 231 -3.67 2.76 -3.19
CA VAL A 231 -2.54 3.64 -3.49
C VAL A 231 -1.35 2.83 -4.01
N MET A 232 -0.64 3.37 -5.02
CA MET A 232 0.61 2.78 -5.51
C MET A 232 1.77 3.14 -4.59
N GLU A 233 2.49 2.14 -4.10
CA GLU A 233 3.78 2.29 -3.42
C GLU A 233 4.90 1.71 -4.28
N SER A 234 5.99 2.46 -4.41
CA SER A 234 7.10 2.14 -5.31
C SER A 234 8.25 1.51 -4.56
N TRP A 235 8.49 0.22 -4.77
CA TRP A 235 9.77 -0.38 -4.43
C TRP A 235 10.76 -0.23 -5.59
N PHE A 236 12.06 -0.19 -5.32
CA PHE A 236 13.13 0.21 -6.24
C PHE A 236 12.89 1.55 -6.95
N PRO A 237 12.45 2.59 -6.23
CA PRO A 237 12.14 3.87 -6.87
C PRO A 237 13.33 4.48 -7.63
N LEU A 238 14.55 4.14 -7.23
CA LEU A 238 15.80 4.58 -7.87
C LEU A 238 16.36 3.55 -8.85
N GLY A 239 15.53 2.61 -9.36
CA GLY A 239 15.90 1.62 -10.37
C GLY A 239 16.47 0.31 -9.83
N GLY A 240 16.81 0.22 -8.55
CA GLY A 240 17.34 -0.98 -7.92
C GLY A 240 18.79 -1.31 -8.26
N ARG A 241 19.28 -2.42 -7.68
CA ARG A 241 20.68 -2.83 -7.80
C ARG A 241 21.10 -3.02 -9.26
N GLY A 242 22.20 -2.37 -9.65
CA GLY A 242 22.76 -2.44 -11.01
C GLY A 242 22.11 -1.49 -12.03
N ASN A 243 20.93 -0.90 -11.72
CA ASN A 243 20.24 0.00 -12.65
C ASN A 243 20.19 1.46 -12.17
N THR A 244 20.52 1.74 -10.92
CA THR A 244 20.48 3.08 -10.34
C THR A 244 21.33 4.08 -11.15
N GLN A 245 22.55 3.73 -11.53
CA GLN A 245 23.42 4.62 -12.32
C GLN A 245 22.86 4.89 -13.72
N THR A 246 22.16 3.92 -14.31
CA THR A 246 21.48 4.11 -15.61
C THR A 246 20.41 5.19 -15.51
N LEU A 247 19.61 5.19 -14.45
CA LEU A 247 18.63 6.24 -14.20
C LEU A 247 19.30 7.58 -13.84
N PHE A 248 20.31 7.57 -12.98
CA PHE A 248 20.97 8.79 -12.54
C PHE A 248 21.68 9.53 -13.69
N ASN A 249 22.17 8.78 -14.68
CA ASN A 249 22.84 9.32 -15.86
C ASN A 249 21.89 9.58 -17.04
N ASP A 250 20.59 9.39 -16.87
CA ASP A 250 19.63 9.74 -17.91
C ASP A 250 19.71 11.24 -18.19
N PRO A 251 19.82 11.67 -19.48
CA PRO A 251 19.98 13.08 -19.82
C PRO A 251 18.87 13.98 -19.31
N VAL A 252 17.61 13.51 -19.34
CA VAL A 252 16.44 14.28 -18.85
C VAL A 252 16.53 14.47 -17.35
N ILE A 253 16.83 13.39 -16.60
CA ILE A 253 16.94 13.44 -15.15
C ILE A 253 18.13 14.32 -14.72
N SER A 254 19.29 14.15 -15.36
CA SER A 254 20.53 14.91 -15.05
C SER A 254 20.37 16.41 -15.35
N GLU A 255 19.71 16.77 -16.44
CA GLU A 255 19.45 18.16 -16.79
C GLU A 255 18.55 18.85 -15.76
N ILE A 256 17.43 18.18 -15.39
CA ILE A 256 16.50 18.69 -14.38
C ILE A 256 17.20 18.79 -13.02
N ALA A 257 18.00 17.79 -12.65
CA ALA A 257 18.79 17.81 -11.41
C ALA A 257 19.73 19.03 -11.34
N LYS A 258 20.44 19.30 -12.43
CA LYS A 258 21.30 20.48 -12.54
C LYS A 258 20.52 21.80 -12.43
N ALA A 259 19.36 21.89 -13.08
CA ALA A 259 18.51 23.10 -13.05
C ALA A 259 18.02 23.42 -11.63
N HIS A 260 17.70 22.40 -10.83
CA HIS A 260 17.25 22.55 -9.44
C HIS A 260 18.38 22.61 -8.42
N GLY A 261 19.66 22.37 -8.82
CA GLY A 261 20.76 22.21 -7.86
C GLY A 261 20.58 21.01 -6.92
N LYS A 262 19.92 19.94 -7.42
CA LYS A 262 19.58 18.72 -6.69
C LYS A 262 20.29 17.51 -7.30
N THR A 263 20.30 16.39 -6.58
CA THR A 263 20.79 15.12 -7.13
C THR A 263 19.73 14.43 -7.99
N SER A 264 20.15 13.54 -8.89
CA SER A 264 19.23 12.70 -9.67
C SER A 264 18.30 11.88 -8.77
N ALA A 265 18.79 11.40 -7.61
CA ALA A 265 17.98 10.71 -6.62
C ALA A 265 16.83 11.60 -6.11
N GLN A 266 17.12 12.85 -5.73
CA GLN A 266 16.11 13.78 -5.24
C GLN A 266 15.06 14.11 -6.32
N ILE A 267 15.48 14.28 -7.58
CA ILE A 267 14.53 14.50 -8.70
C ILE A 267 13.60 13.30 -8.88
N ILE A 268 14.15 12.08 -8.90
CA ILE A 268 13.34 10.87 -9.07
C ILE A 268 12.35 10.71 -7.90
N LEU A 269 12.79 10.91 -6.67
CA LEU A 269 11.91 10.80 -5.49
C LEU A 269 10.83 11.89 -5.50
N ARG A 270 11.18 13.12 -5.88
CA ARG A 270 10.21 14.20 -6.02
C ARG A 270 9.19 13.92 -7.12
N TRP A 271 9.64 13.38 -8.26
CA TRP A 271 8.76 12.92 -9.33
C TRP A 271 7.77 11.86 -8.83
N HIS A 272 8.23 10.86 -8.06
CA HIS A 272 7.35 9.83 -7.52
C HIS A 272 6.18 10.41 -6.74
N ILE A 273 6.46 11.28 -5.78
CA ILE A 273 5.41 11.85 -4.93
C ILE A 273 4.47 12.78 -5.72
N GLN A 274 4.97 13.54 -6.70
CA GLN A 274 4.13 14.37 -7.56
C GLN A 274 3.33 13.54 -8.58
N ALA A 275 3.83 12.36 -8.98
CA ALA A 275 3.11 11.40 -9.82
C ALA A 275 2.08 10.56 -9.03
N GLY A 276 1.90 10.83 -7.73
CA GLY A 276 0.95 10.10 -6.88
C GLY A 276 1.42 8.69 -6.52
N ASN A 277 2.71 8.52 -6.27
CA ASN A 277 3.27 7.28 -5.71
C ASN A 277 3.84 7.54 -4.32
N VAL A 278 3.58 6.63 -3.38
CA VAL A 278 4.39 6.50 -2.16
C VAL A 278 5.75 5.91 -2.56
N THR A 279 6.83 6.34 -1.93
CA THR A 279 8.17 5.90 -2.34
C THR A 279 9.07 5.55 -1.16
N ILE A 280 9.79 4.43 -1.27
CA ILE A 280 10.58 3.83 -0.19
C ILE A 280 12.02 3.51 -0.64
N PRO A 281 12.87 4.53 -0.93
CA PRO A 281 14.27 4.29 -1.26
C PRO A 281 14.99 3.60 -0.10
N GLY A 282 15.79 2.56 -0.41
CA GLY A 282 16.64 1.87 0.57
C GLY A 282 18.07 2.42 0.57
N SER A 283 18.67 2.53 1.74
CA SER A 283 20.10 2.82 1.90
C SER A 283 20.61 2.41 3.29
N SER A 284 21.88 1.99 3.36
CA SER A 284 22.62 1.82 4.61
C SER A 284 23.63 2.96 4.87
N ASN A 285 23.56 4.03 4.08
CA ASN A 285 24.43 5.20 4.21
C ASN A 285 23.62 6.38 4.76
N GLU A 286 24.00 6.89 5.93
CA GLU A 286 23.33 8.01 6.59
C GLU A 286 23.20 9.24 5.68
N LYS A 287 24.24 9.59 4.92
CA LYS A 287 24.24 10.76 4.03
C LYS A 287 23.17 10.61 2.92
N HIS A 288 23.08 9.43 2.32
CA HIS A 288 22.05 9.15 1.30
C HIS A 288 20.64 9.17 1.89
N ILE A 289 20.46 8.70 3.14
CA ILE A 289 19.17 8.74 3.81
C ILE A 289 18.72 10.18 4.05
N ILE A 290 19.63 11.04 4.54
CA ILE A 290 19.36 12.48 4.74
C ILE A 290 19.07 13.17 3.40
N GLU A 291 19.86 12.86 2.35
CA GLU A 291 19.64 13.37 1.00
C GLU A 291 18.25 13.00 0.47
N ASN A 292 17.88 11.71 0.58
CA ASN A 292 16.56 11.20 0.16
C ASN A 292 15.41 11.84 0.93
N ALA A 293 15.62 12.21 2.21
CA ALA A 293 14.63 12.91 3.01
C ALA A 293 14.45 14.38 2.60
N SER A 294 15.44 14.98 1.94
CA SER A 294 15.54 16.42 1.64
C SER A 294 14.96 16.75 0.25
N ILE A 295 13.67 16.46 0.04
CA ILE A 295 12.99 16.66 -1.25
C ILE A 295 11.76 17.61 -1.15
N TRP A 296 11.61 18.30 -0.02
CA TRP A 296 10.41 19.10 0.26
C TRP A 296 10.55 20.59 -0.08
N ASP A 297 11.77 21.06 -0.34
CA ASP A 297 12.13 22.46 -0.58
C ASP A 297 12.07 22.89 -2.05
N PHE A 298 11.64 22.00 -2.95
CA PHE A 298 11.43 22.30 -4.37
C PHE A 298 10.24 21.50 -4.93
N SER A 299 9.81 21.86 -6.13
CA SER A 299 8.80 21.11 -6.90
C SER A 299 9.18 21.08 -8.37
N LEU A 300 8.85 19.98 -9.02
CA LEU A 300 8.97 19.84 -10.46
C LEU A 300 7.80 20.57 -11.14
N SER A 301 8.08 21.29 -12.21
CA SER A 301 7.07 21.93 -13.06
C SER A 301 6.31 20.88 -13.87
N ASP A 302 5.16 21.28 -14.44
CA ASP A 302 4.35 20.40 -15.31
C ASP A 302 5.14 19.92 -16.52
N ASP A 303 6.02 20.76 -17.07
CA ASP A 303 6.89 20.39 -18.20
C ASP A 303 7.93 19.34 -17.79
N GLU A 304 8.60 19.51 -16.65
CA GLU A 304 9.54 18.53 -16.12
C GLU A 304 8.85 17.21 -15.79
N MET A 305 7.65 17.24 -15.21
CA MET A 305 6.84 16.06 -14.97
C MET A 305 6.48 15.34 -16.27
N LYS A 306 6.10 16.06 -17.34
CA LYS A 306 5.84 15.49 -18.68
C LYS A 306 7.10 14.86 -19.27
N ARG A 307 8.25 15.54 -19.18
CA ARG A 307 9.53 15.03 -19.67
C ARG A 307 9.94 13.75 -18.94
N LEU A 308 9.80 13.70 -17.63
CA LEU A 308 10.06 12.49 -16.82
C LEU A 308 9.06 11.37 -17.11
N THR A 309 7.80 11.71 -17.41
CA THR A 309 6.81 10.71 -17.86
C THR A 309 7.16 10.14 -19.23
N ALA A 310 7.69 10.96 -20.13
CA ALA A 310 8.02 10.56 -21.51
C ALA A 310 9.20 9.59 -21.62
N ILE A 311 10.07 9.48 -20.59
CA ILE A 311 11.18 8.50 -20.60
C ILE A 311 10.75 7.08 -20.19
N ASN A 312 9.46 6.83 -19.97
CA ASN A 312 8.93 5.50 -19.68
C ASN A 312 9.30 4.50 -20.79
N LYS A 313 9.81 3.34 -20.39
CA LYS A 313 10.18 2.23 -21.29
C LYS A 313 9.29 1.01 -21.07
N ASP A 314 8.37 1.11 -20.11
CA ASP A 314 7.51 0.02 -19.63
C ASP A 314 8.30 -1.26 -19.32
N ARG A 315 9.51 -1.09 -18.79
CA ARG A 315 10.45 -2.17 -18.52
C ARG A 315 10.81 -2.24 -17.04
N ARG A 316 10.48 -3.34 -16.41
CA ARG A 316 10.95 -3.68 -15.06
C ARG A 316 12.43 -4.04 -15.08
N ASN A 317 13.11 -3.76 -13.98
CA ASN A 317 14.50 -4.11 -13.75
C ASN A 317 14.65 -5.42 -12.97
N ALA A 318 13.63 -5.84 -12.25
CA ALA A 318 13.62 -7.08 -11.48
C ALA A 318 12.63 -8.11 -12.05
N ASN A 319 13.06 -9.36 -12.10
CA ASN A 319 12.27 -10.52 -12.55
C ASN A 319 11.86 -11.35 -11.31
N TYR A 320 10.93 -10.82 -10.52
CA TYR A 320 10.33 -11.56 -9.40
C TYR A 320 8.91 -11.99 -9.78
#